data_d0cb4a6f19fffadaff8fffb8dd40b954
#
_entry.id   d0cb4a6f19fffadaff8fffb8dd40b954
#
_cell.length_a   1.000
_cell.length_b   1.000
_cell.length_c   1.000
_cell.angle_alpha   90.00
_cell.angle_beta   90.00
_cell.angle_gamma   90.00
#
_symmetry.space_group_name_H-M   'P 1'
#
loop_
_entity.id
_entity.type
_entity.pdbx_description
1 polymer ?
#
loop_
_entity_poly.entity_id
_entity_poly.type
_entity_poly.pdbx_seq_one_letter_code
_entity_poly.pdbx_strand_id
1 'polypeptide(L)'
;MDSKRWLACFLATVLLLGAAVVGFNYWVDPFGVFSHKSLEWPSYEMTINPRTAKITYLKDHHQDYDSYILGCSSTSSFPVESLNSYLDASFYNMIMYGADMLDVEEQAFYLVE
;
A
#
# COMPACT_ATOMS: atom_id res chain seq x y z
N MET A 1 38.60 -28.38 -6.18
CA MET A 1 37.38 -28.39 -5.32
C MET A 1 36.38 -29.34 -5.98
N ASP A 2 35.86 -30.27 -5.22
CA ASP A 2 34.90 -31.22 -5.76
C ASP A 2 33.65 -30.54 -6.27
N SER A 3 33.13 -30.95 -7.43
CA SER A 3 31.96 -30.35 -8.07
C SER A 3 30.77 -30.24 -7.12
N LYS A 4 30.60 -31.19 -6.22
CA LYS A 4 29.54 -31.19 -5.21
C LYS A 4 29.70 -30.04 -4.20
N ARG A 5 30.93 -29.79 -3.75
CA ARG A 5 31.23 -28.69 -2.83
C ARG A 5 31.06 -27.35 -3.50
N TRP A 6 31.50 -27.23 -4.74
CA TRP A 6 31.31 -26.01 -5.53
C TRP A 6 29.80 -25.70 -5.69
N LEU A 7 29.01 -26.71 -6.09
CA LEU A 7 27.56 -26.55 -6.23
C LEU A 7 26.88 -26.17 -4.92
N ALA A 8 27.28 -26.81 -3.82
CA ALA A 8 26.74 -26.49 -2.50
C ALA A 8 27.07 -25.05 -2.08
N CYS A 9 28.29 -24.59 -2.28
CA CYS A 9 28.68 -23.22 -2.01
C CYS A 9 27.92 -22.21 -2.90
N PHE A 10 27.76 -22.51 -4.17
CA PHE A 10 27.01 -21.67 -5.10
C PHE A 10 25.55 -21.53 -4.67
N LEU A 11 24.88 -22.64 -4.40
CA LEU A 11 23.48 -22.63 -3.94
C LEU A 11 23.32 -21.91 -2.59
N ALA A 12 24.24 -22.14 -1.66
CA ALA A 12 24.22 -21.46 -0.37
C ALA A 12 24.36 -19.93 -0.55
N THR A 13 25.27 -19.47 -1.42
CA THR A 13 25.46 -18.06 -1.72
C THR A 13 24.21 -17.45 -2.35
N VAL A 14 23.60 -18.13 -3.32
CA VAL A 14 22.37 -17.65 -3.98
C VAL A 14 21.22 -17.53 -2.98
N LEU A 15 21.03 -18.55 -2.12
CA LEU A 15 20.00 -18.53 -1.08
C LEU A 15 20.23 -17.40 -0.06
N LEU A 16 21.48 -17.18 0.32
CA LEU A 16 21.84 -16.14 1.29
C LEU A 16 21.60 -14.75 0.73
N LEU A 17 22.00 -14.51 -0.53
CA LEU A 17 21.72 -13.24 -1.21
C LEU A 17 20.21 -13.03 -1.43
N GLY A 18 19.48 -14.08 -1.82
CA GLY A 18 18.04 -14.02 -1.97
C GLY A 18 17.35 -13.69 -0.65
N ALA A 19 17.74 -14.35 0.44
CA ALA A 19 17.21 -14.06 1.78
C ALA A 19 17.52 -12.63 2.24
N ALA A 20 18.71 -12.13 1.93
CA ALA A 20 19.09 -10.74 2.25
C ALA A 20 18.22 -9.72 1.51
N VAL A 21 17.98 -9.94 0.21
CA VAL A 21 17.11 -9.07 -0.60
C VAL A 21 15.66 -9.09 -0.09
N VAL A 22 15.12 -10.28 0.16
CA VAL A 22 13.76 -10.43 0.69
C VAL A 22 13.63 -9.78 2.07
N GLY A 23 14.59 -10.01 2.96
CA GLY A 23 14.62 -9.40 4.29
C GLY A 23 14.71 -7.88 4.24
N PHE A 24 15.52 -7.34 3.35
CA PHE A 24 15.65 -5.90 3.15
C PHE A 24 14.34 -5.29 2.61
N ASN A 25 13.74 -5.90 1.59
CA ASN A 25 12.46 -5.43 1.06
C ASN A 25 11.32 -5.52 2.08
N TYR A 26 11.29 -6.57 2.88
CA TYR A 26 10.33 -6.71 3.96
C TYR A 26 10.51 -5.62 5.02
N TRP A 27 11.76 -5.32 5.41
CA TRP A 27 12.06 -4.31 6.42
C TRP A 27 11.79 -2.88 5.94
N VAL A 28 12.14 -2.57 4.69
CA VAL A 28 11.95 -1.23 4.11
C VAL A 28 10.50 -0.98 3.71
N ASP A 29 9.76 -2.04 3.35
CA ASP A 29 8.39 -1.98 2.84
C ASP A 29 8.15 -0.83 1.84
N PRO A 30 8.89 -0.80 0.71
CA PRO A 30 8.89 0.33 -0.21
C PRO A 30 7.53 0.60 -0.87
N PHE A 31 6.62 -0.36 -0.81
CA PHE A 31 5.29 -0.29 -1.40
C PHE A 31 4.16 -0.19 -0.37
N GLY A 32 4.48 -0.14 0.93
CA GLY A 32 3.48 -0.07 1.99
C GLY A 32 2.55 -1.28 2.07
N VAL A 33 3.05 -2.47 1.71
CA VAL A 33 2.25 -3.70 1.66
C VAL A 33 2.12 -4.35 3.05
N PHE A 34 3.13 -4.17 3.91
CA PHE A 34 3.23 -4.86 5.21
C PHE A 34 2.86 -3.98 6.40
N SER A 35 2.37 -2.76 6.17
CA SER A 35 1.97 -1.84 7.25
C SER A 35 3.10 -1.42 8.21
N HIS A 36 4.35 -1.62 7.84
CA HIS A 36 5.47 -1.22 8.66
C HIS A 36 5.77 0.26 8.43
N LYS A 37 5.80 1.05 9.50
CA LYS A 37 6.33 2.42 9.47
C LYS A 37 7.86 2.42 9.36
N SER A 38 8.41 1.82 8.33
CA SER A 38 9.84 1.61 8.28
C SER A 38 10.62 2.83 7.78
N LEU A 39 10.06 3.64 6.94
CA LEU A 39 10.62 4.94 6.56
C LEU A 39 9.48 5.91 6.29
N GLU A 40 9.52 7.10 6.89
CA GLU A 40 8.79 8.25 6.39
C GLU A 40 9.39 8.64 5.03
N TRP A 41 9.14 7.80 4.06
CA TRP A 41 9.46 8.14 2.70
C TRP A 41 8.58 9.34 2.36
N PRO A 42 9.13 10.45 1.87
CA PRO A 42 8.30 11.58 1.50
C PRO A 42 7.19 11.04 0.60
N SER A 43 5.97 11.31 0.99
CA SER A 43 4.74 10.85 0.33
C SER A 43 4.67 11.39 -1.10
N TYR A 44 5.52 10.86 -1.96
CA TYR A 44 5.28 10.98 -3.37
C TYR A 44 4.08 10.10 -3.67
N GLU A 45 3.04 10.71 -4.18
CA GLU A 45 1.77 10.12 -4.59
C GLU A 45 1.90 9.02 -5.66
N MET A 46 3.11 8.55 -5.93
CA MET A 46 3.42 7.48 -6.87
C MET A 46 3.71 6.17 -6.15
N THR A 47 2.76 5.67 -5.41
CA THR A 47 2.78 4.26 -5.04
C THR A 47 2.48 3.43 -6.28
N ILE A 48 3.34 2.49 -6.60
CA ILE A 48 3.19 1.58 -7.74
C ILE A 48 1.89 0.76 -7.63
N ASN A 49 1.37 0.57 -6.42
CA ASN A 49 0.06 -0.02 -6.18
C ASN A 49 -0.70 0.75 -5.10
N PRO A 50 -1.33 1.88 -5.45
CA PRO A 50 -2.08 2.69 -4.49
C PRO A 50 -3.27 1.94 -3.87
N ARG A 51 -3.83 0.94 -4.57
CA ARG A 51 -4.95 0.12 -4.09
C ARG A 51 -4.57 -0.63 -2.82
N THR A 52 -3.51 -1.45 -2.90
CA THR A 52 -3.03 -2.23 -1.74
C THR A 52 -2.55 -1.33 -0.61
N ALA A 53 -1.79 -0.29 -0.90
CA ALA A 53 -1.27 0.62 0.11
C ALA A 53 -2.38 1.32 0.89
N LYS A 54 -3.43 1.82 0.23
CA LYS A 54 -4.57 2.48 0.87
C LYS A 54 -5.38 1.54 1.75
N ILE A 55 -5.64 0.32 1.28
CA ILE A 55 -6.38 -0.68 2.07
C ILE A 55 -5.55 -1.12 3.28
N THR A 56 -4.25 -1.36 3.10
CA THR A 56 -3.36 -1.75 4.21
C THR A 56 -3.28 -0.67 5.27
N TYR A 57 -3.15 0.59 4.87
CA TYR A 57 -3.18 1.72 5.80
C TYR A 57 -4.51 1.80 6.55
N LEU A 58 -5.63 1.66 5.85
CA LEU A 58 -6.96 1.77 6.44
C LEU A 58 -7.25 0.67 7.46
N LYS A 59 -6.71 -0.53 7.29
CA LYS A 59 -6.85 -1.62 8.28
C LYS A 59 -6.42 -1.21 9.68
N ASP A 60 -5.34 -0.44 9.77
CA ASP A 60 -4.78 -0.02 11.05
C ASP A 60 -5.32 1.34 11.53
N HIS A 61 -5.94 2.14 10.63
CA HIS A 61 -6.34 3.52 10.89
C HIS A 61 -7.83 3.79 10.63
N HIS A 62 -8.65 2.75 10.43
CA HIS A 62 -10.08 2.93 10.12
C HIS A 62 -10.85 3.71 11.20
N GLN A 63 -10.38 3.68 12.45
CA GLN A 63 -11.00 4.41 13.56
C GLN A 63 -10.78 5.93 13.51
N ASP A 64 -9.82 6.39 12.71
CA ASP A 64 -9.48 7.80 12.56
C ASP A 64 -10.41 8.51 11.55
N TYR A 65 -11.21 7.73 10.83
CA TYR A 65 -12.08 8.20 9.76
C TYR A 65 -13.51 7.73 9.92
N ASP A 66 -14.45 8.63 9.63
CA ASP A 66 -15.89 8.34 9.67
C ASP A 66 -16.54 8.38 8.29
N SER A 67 -15.80 8.84 7.29
CA SER A 67 -16.30 9.05 5.94
C SER A 67 -15.25 8.68 4.88
N TYR A 68 -15.69 8.29 3.70
CA TYR A 68 -14.80 7.82 2.64
C TYR A 68 -15.14 8.45 1.30
N ILE A 69 -14.11 8.81 0.54
CA ILE A 69 -14.26 9.29 -0.83
C ILE A 69 -13.89 8.13 -1.75
N LEU A 70 -14.87 7.62 -2.48
CA LEU A 70 -14.69 6.60 -3.50
C LEU A 70 -14.71 7.23 -4.89
N GLY A 71 -13.95 6.68 -5.81
CA GLY A 71 -13.98 7.13 -7.20
C GLY A 71 -12.68 6.87 -7.97
N CYS A 72 -12.64 7.42 -9.15
CA CYS A 72 -11.50 7.34 -10.06
C CYS A 72 -10.75 8.70 -10.15
N SER A 73 -9.89 8.84 -11.14
CA SER A 73 -9.08 10.05 -11.35
C SER A 73 -9.88 11.34 -11.45
N SER A 74 -11.12 11.29 -11.92
CA SER A 74 -12.00 12.48 -12.02
C SER A 74 -12.39 13.07 -10.65
N THR A 75 -12.44 12.23 -9.62
CA THR A 75 -12.73 12.66 -8.24
C THR A 75 -11.50 13.12 -7.46
N SER A 76 -10.30 13.01 -8.03
CA SER A 76 -9.05 13.40 -7.37
C SER A 76 -8.95 14.93 -7.11
N SER A 77 -9.76 15.72 -7.79
CA SER A 77 -9.79 17.18 -7.63
C SER A 77 -10.54 17.65 -6.38
N PHE A 78 -11.22 16.76 -5.66
CA PHE A 78 -11.91 17.13 -4.42
C PHE A 78 -10.92 17.20 -3.25
N PRO A 79 -10.68 18.40 -2.68
CA PRO A 79 -9.78 18.53 -1.54
C PRO A 79 -10.43 17.99 -0.27
N VAL A 80 -9.80 16.99 0.35
CA VAL A 80 -10.30 16.34 1.56
C VAL A 80 -10.47 17.31 2.72
N GLU A 81 -9.53 18.26 2.88
CA GLU A 81 -9.58 19.25 3.94
C GLU A 81 -10.82 20.17 3.83
N SER A 82 -11.19 20.52 2.60
CA SER A 82 -12.39 21.33 2.37
C SER A 82 -13.66 20.56 2.69
N LEU A 83 -13.72 19.27 2.34
CA LEU A 83 -14.85 18.41 2.68
C LEU A 83 -14.96 18.19 4.18
N ASN A 84 -13.86 17.93 4.87
CA ASN A 84 -13.82 17.79 6.32
C ASN A 84 -14.37 19.02 7.03
N SER A 85 -13.93 20.20 6.59
CA SER A 85 -14.37 21.48 7.16
C SER A 85 -15.84 21.79 6.88
N TYR A 86 -16.33 21.46 5.69
CA TYR A 86 -17.70 21.78 5.26
C TYR A 86 -18.75 20.84 5.84
N LEU A 87 -18.40 19.54 5.98
CA LEU A 87 -19.33 18.50 6.44
C LEU A 87 -19.12 18.09 7.89
N ASP A 88 -18.14 18.69 8.59
CA ASP A 88 -17.76 18.33 9.96
C ASP A 88 -17.50 16.83 10.12
N ALA A 89 -16.72 16.27 9.20
CA ALA A 89 -16.43 14.86 9.09
C ALA A 89 -14.93 14.60 8.89
N SER A 90 -14.49 13.37 9.07
CA SER A 90 -13.12 12.93 8.84
C SER A 90 -13.06 11.98 7.64
N PHE A 91 -12.79 12.53 6.47
CA PHE A 91 -12.76 11.78 5.22
C PHE A 91 -11.42 11.11 4.95
N TYR A 92 -11.46 9.84 4.57
CA TYR A 92 -10.33 9.14 3.97
C TYR A 92 -10.48 9.03 2.46
N ASN A 93 -9.40 9.33 1.74
CA ASN A 93 -9.40 9.33 0.28
C ASN A 93 -9.05 7.93 -0.26
N MET A 94 -10.07 7.19 -0.70
CA MET A 94 -9.96 5.89 -1.35
C MET A 94 -9.92 5.97 -2.89
N ILE A 95 -9.76 7.16 -3.46
CA ILE A 95 -9.71 7.35 -4.91
C ILE A 95 -8.58 6.53 -5.54
N MET A 96 -8.87 5.85 -6.64
CA MET A 96 -7.91 5.08 -7.41
C MET A 96 -7.84 5.55 -8.85
N TYR A 97 -6.62 5.78 -9.32
CA TYR A 97 -6.41 6.10 -10.74
C TYR A 97 -6.66 4.86 -11.60
N GLY A 98 -7.41 5.03 -12.70
CA GLY A 98 -7.75 3.94 -13.60
C GLY A 98 -8.73 2.91 -13.03
N ALA A 99 -9.44 3.25 -11.95
CA ALA A 99 -10.48 2.38 -11.40
C ALA A 99 -11.68 2.31 -12.34
N ASP A 100 -12.23 1.11 -12.48
CA ASP A 100 -13.52 0.88 -13.11
C ASP A 100 -14.64 0.75 -12.05
N MET A 101 -15.86 0.49 -12.48
CA MET A 101 -17.00 0.37 -11.57
C MET A 101 -16.88 -0.83 -10.62
N LEU A 102 -16.24 -1.91 -11.07
CA LEU A 102 -16.04 -3.10 -10.24
C LEU A 102 -15.04 -2.81 -9.12
N ASP A 103 -13.97 -2.07 -9.41
CA ASP A 103 -13.01 -1.64 -8.42
C ASP A 103 -13.67 -0.78 -7.31
N VAL A 104 -14.56 0.14 -7.71
CA VAL A 104 -15.30 1.00 -6.76
C VAL A 104 -16.28 0.19 -5.93
N GLU A 105 -16.94 -0.78 -6.53
CA GLU A 105 -17.87 -1.70 -5.85
C GLU A 105 -17.13 -2.55 -4.82
N GLU A 106 -15.99 -3.15 -5.17
CA GLU A 106 -15.17 -3.93 -4.25
C GLU A 106 -14.69 -3.10 -3.05
N GLN A 107 -14.30 -1.85 -3.29
CA GLN A 107 -13.95 -0.93 -2.19
C GLN A 107 -15.13 -0.64 -1.27
N ALA A 108 -16.30 -0.39 -1.85
CA ALA A 108 -17.50 -0.11 -1.06
C ALA A 108 -17.88 -1.31 -0.20
N PHE A 109 -17.81 -2.53 -0.72
CA PHE A 109 -18.04 -3.73 0.08
C PHE A 109 -17.03 -3.89 1.20
N TYR A 110 -15.75 -3.65 0.93
CA TYR A 110 -14.70 -3.72 1.96
C TYR A 110 -14.92 -2.74 3.13
N LEU A 111 -15.54 -1.59 2.87
CA LEU A 111 -15.80 -0.57 3.90
C LEU A 111 -17.04 -0.88 4.75
N VAL A 112 -17.92 -1.77 4.30
CA VAL A 112 -19.17 -2.13 5.00
C VAL A 112 -19.02 -3.39 5.85
N GLU A 113 -18.01 -4.23 5.56
CA GLU A 113 -17.68 -5.42 6.36
C GLU A 113 -16.90 -5.07 7.63
#